data_532ed52145749d53e566ef45dba698d4
#
_entry.id   532ed52145749d53e566ef45dba698d4
#
_cell.length_a   1.000
_cell.length_b   1.000
_cell.length_c   1.000
_cell.angle_alpha   90.00
_cell.angle_beta   90.00
_cell.angle_gamma   90.00
#
_symmetry.space_group_name_H-M   'P 1'
#
loop_
_entity.id
_entity.type
_entity.pdbx_description
1 polymer ?
#
loop_
_entity_poly.entity_id
_entity_poly.type
_entity_poly.pdbx_seq_one_letter_code
_entity_poly.pdbx_strand_id
1 'polypeptide(L)'
;PELAAYGPTIVSEFDGQVVSAKVQRSVPDEHGFLHRRQIIASGKVIPLAVLTDIGLMEKALFIDGVDHEWCWRASRKGYRIISDTHALLRHKQGEARKRIMGMTFKVGSPVRLYYQYRNILILWRRSYVPLYWKIRNSVALPIRWVINGWFLEQREERRRYMRQGFTDGLRKR
;
A
#
# COMPACT_ATOMS: atom_id res chain seq x y z
N PRO A 1 7.45 -2.04 23.45
CA PRO A 1 7.14 -0.94 22.55
C PRO A 1 5.64 -0.63 22.53
N GLU A 2 5.33 0.67 22.48
CA GLU A 2 3.96 1.18 22.50
C GLU A 2 3.23 0.91 21.20
N LEU A 3 1.90 0.81 21.23
CA LEU A 3 1.07 0.52 20.07
C LEU A 3 0.79 1.81 19.27
N ALA A 4 1.22 1.85 18.02
CA ALA A 4 0.92 2.98 17.11
C ALA A 4 -0.40 2.81 16.39
N ALA A 5 -0.69 1.62 15.89
CA ALA A 5 -1.88 1.39 15.10
C ALA A 5 -2.42 -0.03 15.27
N TYR A 6 -3.73 -0.11 15.34
CA TYR A 6 -4.51 -1.31 15.34
C TYR A 6 -5.42 -1.35 14.10
N GLY A 7 -5.59 -2.50 13.48
CA GLY A 7 -6.51 -2.65 12.37
C GLY A 7 -7.09 -4.05 12.25
N PRO A 8 -8.21 -4.20 11.55
CA PRO A 8 -8.84 -5.50 11.30
C PRO A 8 -8.04 -6.32 10.29
N THR A 9 -8.32 -7.61 10.27
CA THR A 9 -7.94 -8.48 9.15
C THR A 9 -8.86 -8.21 7.96
N ILE A 10 -8.28 -7.95 6.80
CA ILE A 10 -9.01 -7.59 5.59
C ILE A 10 -9.44 -8.84 4.86
N VAL A 11 -10.72 -8.92 4.53
CA VAL A 11 -11.33 -9.95 3.68
C VAL A 11 -11.72 -9.33 2.35
N SER A 12 -11.29 -9.93 1.26
CA SER A 12 -11.60 -9.47 -0.10
C SER A 12 -13.08 -9.68 -0.43
N GLU A 13 -13.78 -8.63 -0.86
CA GLU A 13 -15.17 -8.74 -1.33
C GLU A 13 -15.30 -9.55 -2.63
N PHE A 14 -14.22 -9.71 -3.41
CA PHE A 14 -14.27 -10.41 -4.69
C PHE A 14 -14.28 -11.95 -4.57
N ASP A 15 -13.64 -12.50 -3.55
CA ASP A 15 -13.45 -13.94 -3.41
C ASP A 15 -13.62 -14.44 -1.96
N GLY A 16 -13.94 -13.55 -1.02
CA GLY A 16 -14.09 -13.90 0.39
C GLY A 16 -12.79 -14.35 1.09
N GLN A 17 -11.66 -14.26 0.40
CA GLN A 17 -10.38 -14.70 0.95
C GLN A 17 -9.75 -13.63 1.85
N VAL A 18 -9.09 -14.08 2.90
CA VAL A 18 -8.26 -13.20 3.74
C VAL A 18 -7.12 -12.62 2.89
N VAL A 19 -7.02 -11.30 2.86
CA VAL A 19 -5.92 -10.61 2.18
C VAL A 19 -4.66 -10.73 3.02
N SER A 20 -3.94 -11.83 2.83
CA SER A 20 -2.67 -12.08 3.52
C SER A 20 -1.53 -11.25 2.93
N ALA A 21 -0.62 -10.80 3.80
CA ALA A 21 0.62 -10.19 3.34
C ALA A 21 1.52 -11.24 2.70
N LYS A 22 1.82 -11.08 1.40
CA LYS A 22 2.64 -12.06 0.65
C LYS A 22 4.06 -12.22 1.17
N VAL A 23 4.60 -11.21 1.82
CA VAL A 23 6.03 -11.13 2.23
C VAL A 23 6.22 -11.24 3.73
N GLN A 24 5.22 -10.94 4.53
CA GLN A 24 5.31 -10.96 5.98
C GLN A 24 4.25 -11.91 6.55
N ARG A 25 4.59 -13.19 6.60
CA ARG A 25 3.80 -14.20 7.29
C ARG A 25 4.18 -14.12 8.78
N SER A 26 3.39 -13.41 9.56
CA SER A 26 3.44 -13.50 11.03
C SER A 26 2.41 -14.52 11.49
N VAL A 27 2.77 -15.27 12.52
CA VAL A 27 1.84 -16.14 13.24
C VAL A 27 1.14 -15.24 14.27
N PRO A 28 -0.17 -15.41 14.49
CA PRO A 28 -0.87 -14.72 15.58
C PRO A 28 -0.23 -15.03 16.93
N ASP A 29 -0.16 -14.04 17.79
CA ASP A 29 0.21 -14.24 19.19
C ASP A 29 -0.93 -14.93 19.99
N GLU A 30 -0.73 -15.13 21.29
CA GLU A 30 -1.70 -15.77 22.18
C GLU A 30 -3.06 -15.04 22.28
N HIS A 31 -3.08 -13.75 21.91
CA HIS A 31 -4.28 -12.92 21.86
C HIS A 31 -4.89 -12.81 20.45
N GLY A 32 -4.34 -13.50 19.46
CA GLY A 32 -4.80 -13.45 18.07
C GLY A 32 -4.33 -12.23 17.30
N PHE A 33 -3.32 -11.51 17.77
CA PHE A 33 -2.77 -10.34 17.08
C PHE A 33 -1.59 -10.69 16.19
N LEU A 34 -1.61 -10.13 14.98
CA LEU A 34 -0.54 -10.24 14.00
C LEU A 34 0.32 -8.97 14.04
N HIS A 35 1.59 -9.11 14.37
CA HIS A 35 2.53 -8.01 14.23
C HIS A 35 2.77 -7.67 12.77
N ARG A 36 2.55 -6.40 12.39
CA ARG A 36 2.62 -5.93 11.01
C ARG A 36 3.62 -4.79 10.87
N ARG A 37 4.27 -4.70 9.72
CA ARG A 37 5.07 -3.51 9.36
C ARG A 37 4.19 -2.40 8.81
N GLN A 38 3.03 -2.76 8.29
CA GLN A 38 2.08 -1.83 7.67
C GLN A 38 0.68 -2.44 7.62
N ILE A 39 -0.32 -1.59 7.77
CA ILE A 39 -1.74 -1.90 7.56
C ILE A 39 -2.36 -0.79 6.71
N ILE A 40 -3.45 -1.10 6.02
CA ILE A 40 -4.19 -0.11 5.23
C ILE A 40 -5.00 0.83 6.14
N ALA A 41 -5.46 1.94 5.59
CA ALA A 41 -6.24 2.92 6.34
C ALA A 41 -7.63 2.42 6.77
N SER A 42 -8.21 1.47 6.02
CA SER A 42 -9.56 0.95 6.28
C SER A 42 -9.64 0.25 7.63
N GLY A 43 -10.43 0.79 8.54
CA GLY A 43 -10.59 0.28 9.91
C GLY A 43 -9.39 0.49 10.83
N LYS A 44 -8.40 1.29 10.42
CA LYS A 44 -7.22 1.60 11.24
C LYS A 44 -7.60 2.54 12.38
N VAL A 45 -7.24 2.16 13.59
CA VAL A 45 -7.35 2.98 14.80
C VAL A 45 -5.95 3.38 15.25
N ILE A 46 -5.78 4.65 15.59
CA ILE A 46 -4.51 5.25 16.02
C ILE A 46 -4.77 6.06 17.29
N PRO A 47 -4.06 5.83 18.40
CA PRO A 47 -4.15 6.67 19.58
C PRO A 47 -3.75 8.11 19.27
N LEU A 48 -4.51 9.09 19.77
CA LEU A 48 -4.27 10.50 19.48
C LEU A 48 -2.86 10.96 19.91
N ALA A 49 -2.39 10.49 21.06
CA ALA A 49 -1.03 10.78 21.54
C ALA A 49 0.05 10.33 20.55
N VAL A 50 -0.15 9.18 19.90
CA VAL A 50 0.77 8.65 18.88
C VAL A 50 0.75 9.52 17.61
N LEU A 51 -0.43 10.02 17.21
CA LEU A 51 -0.52 10.98 16.09
C LEU A 51 0.23 12.28 16.40
N THR A 52 0.19 12.73 17.64
CA THR A 52 0.94 13.92 18.06
C THR A 52 2.46 13.70 18.00
N ASP A 53 2.92 12.52 18.41
CA ASP A 53 4.36 12.20 18.39
C ASP A 53 4.91 11.91 16.98
N ILE A 54 4.17 11.13 16.18
CA ILE A 54 4.62 10.72 14.84
C ILE A 54 4.30 11.77 13.78
N GLY A 55 3.25 12.55 13.99
CA GLY A 55 2.67 13.47 13.03
C GLY A 55 1.60 12.81 12.16
N LEU A 56 0.88 13.65 11.43
CA LEU A 56 -0.21 13.23 10.54
C LEU A 56 0.32 12.48 9.31
N MET A 57 -0.60 11.87 8.57
CA MET A 57 -0.33 11.28 7.26
C MET A 57 0.21 12.33 6.29
N GLU A 58 1.16 11.94 5.45
CA GLU A 58 1.78 12.85 4.50
C GLU A 58 0.83 13.18 3.34
N LYS A 59 0.19 14.36 3.42
CA LYS A 59 -0.79 14.82 2.41
C LYS A 59 -0.21 14.89 0.98
N ALA A 60 1.10 15.10 0.84
CA ALA A 60 1.76 15.18 -0.46
C ALA A 60 1.69 13.86 -1.24
N LEU A 61 1.56 12.73 -0.58
CA LEU A 61 1.36 11.43 -1.22
C LEU A 61 -0.05 11.26 -1.76
N PHE A 62 -1.06 11.88 -1.14
CA PHE A 62 -2.47 11.86 -1.49
C PHE A 62 -3.09 10.45 -1.45
N ILE A 63 -2.70 9.57 -2.34
CA ILE A 63 -3.21 8.19 -2.46
C ILE A 63 -2.07 7.24 -2.88
N ASP A 64 -2.19 5.97 -2.54
CA ASP A 64 -1.19 4.91 -2.77
C ASP A 64 0.13 5.12 -1.99
N GLY A 65 0.22 4.44 -0.87
CA GLY A 65 1.40 4.40 -0.01
C GLY A 65 1.37 5.30 1.21
N VAL A 66 0.42 6.22 1.31
CA VAL A 66 0.30 7.17 2.42
C VAL A 66 0.11 6.50 3.77
N ASP A 67 -0.73 5.47 3.82
CA ASP A 67 -1.01 4.67 5.01
C ASP A 67 0.16 3.77 5.41
N HIS A 68 0.86 3.24 4.42
CA HIS A 68 2.07 2.44 4.64
C HIS A 68 3.25 3.30 5.10
N GLU A 69 3.44 4.46 4.49
CA GLU A 69 4.47 5.43 4.85
C GLU A 69 4.37 5.80 6.33
N TRP A 70 3.17 6.13 6.79
CA TRP A 70 2.94 6.48 8.18
C TRP A 70 3.29 5.32 9.14
N CYS A 71 2.93 4.09 8.77
CA CYS A 71 3.28 2.90 9.54
C CYS A 71 4.80 2.70 9.64
N TRP A 72 5.54 2.95 8.56
CA TRP A 72 7.00 2.82 8.59
C TRP A 72 7.68 3.92 9.41
N ARG A 73 7.14 5.14 9.39
CA ARG A 73 7.60 6.22 10.30
C ARG A 73 7.39 5.84 11.76
N ALA A 74 6.22 5.32 12.09
CA ALA A 74 5.89 4.83 13.42
C ALA A 74 6.85 3.72 13.86
N SER A 75 7.05 2.72 13.00
CA SER A 75 7.96 1.61 13.27
C SER A 75 9.42 2.06 13.47
N ARG A 76 9.88 3.10 12.74
CA ARG A 76 11.21 3.66 12.94
C ARG A 76 11.40 4.29 14.32
N LYS A 77 10.33 4.81 14.92
CA LYS A 77 10.32 5.33 16.29
C LYS A 77 10.15 4.23 17.36
N GLY A 78 10.09 2.97 16.95
CA GLY A 78 9.97 1.83 17.87
C GLY A 78 8.53 1.42 18.21
N TYR A 79 7.53 2.04 17.60
CA TYR A 79 6.14 1.67 17.82
C TYR A 79 5.77 0.36 17.12
N ARG A 80 4.78 -0.35 17.70
CA ARG A 80 4.19 -1.55 17.13
C ARG A 80 2.95 -1.24 16.31
N ILE A 81 2.72 -2.06 15.28
CA ILE A 81 1.52 -2.05 14.46
C ILE A 81 0.95 -3.47 14.49
N ILE A 82 -0.33 -3.59 14.76
CA ILE A 82 -0.98 -4.90 14.87
C ILE A 82 -2.23 -4.98 13.98
N SER A 83 -2.53 -6.19 13.55
CA SER A 83 -3.79 -6.55 12.90
C SER A 83 -4.45 -7.65 13.73
N ASP A 84 -5.74 -7.49 14.00
CA ASP A 84 -6.52 -8.43 14.78
C ASP A 84 -7.12 -9.50 13.85
N THR A 85 -6.95 -10.78 14.19
CA THR A 85 -7.53 -11.88 13.44
C THR A 85 -9.01 -12.13 13.74
N HIS A 86 -9.51 -11.62 14.86
CA HIS A 86 -10.91 -11.74 15.27
C HIS A 86 -11.78 -10.61 14.67
N ALA A 87 -11.18 -9.46 14.37
CA ALA A 87 -11.86 -8.36 13.72
C ALA A 87 -11.72 -8.47 12.20
N LEU A 88 -12.79 -8.82 11.50
CA LEU A 88 -12.80 -8.98 10.04
C LEU A 88 -13.46 -7.79 9.37
N LEU A 89 -12.81 -7.20 8.38
CA LEU A 89 -13.36 -6.13 7.56
C LEU A 89 -13.42 -6.56 6.10
N ARG A 90 -14.63 -6.66 5.55
CA ARG A 90 -14.81 -6.83 4.11
C ARG A 90 -14.44 -5.54 3.40
N HIS A 91 -13.55 -5.64 2.41
CA HIS A 91 -13.03 -4.47 1.72
C HIS A 91 -12.83 -4.75 0.23
N LYS A 92 -13.41 -3.88 -0.59
CA LYS A 92 -13.24 -3.90 -2.05
C LYS A 92 -11.94 -3.20 -2.42
N GLN A 93 -10.92 -3.98 -2.77
CA GLN A 93 -9.64 -3.44 -3.22
C GLN A 93 -9.58 -3.33 -4.75
N GLY A 94 -9.66 -2.11 -5.27
CA GLY A 94 -9.67 -1.80 -6.70
C GLY A 94 -11.09 -1.75 -7.29
N GLU A 95 -11.20 -1.24 -8.52
CA GLU A 95 -12.48 -1.07 -9.22
C GLU A 95 -12.91 -2.36 -9.91
N ALA A 96 -11.94 -3.08 -10.47
CA ALA A 96 -12.18 -4.32 -11.21
C ALA A 96 -10.97 -5.27 -11.11
N ARG A 97 -11.20 -6.50 -11.55
CA ARG A 97 -10.15 -7.51 -11.78
C ARG A 97 -10.19 -7.94 -13.24
N LYS A 98 -9.05 -7.97 -13.91
CA LYS A 98 -8.92 -8.46 -15.28
C LYS A 98 -7.93 -9.61 -15.31
N ARG A 99 -8.32 -10.70 -15.99
CA ARG A 99 -7.45 -11.85 -16.21
C ARG A 99 -6.67 -11.65 -17.50
N ILE A 100 -5.34 -11.69 -17.43
CA ILE A 100 -4.43 -11.51 -18.56
C ILE A 100 -3.40 -12.64 -18.48
N MET A 101 -3.26 -13.43 -19.53
CA MET A 101 -2.34 -14.57 -19.62
C MET A 101 -2.41 -15.51 -18.40
N GLY A 102 -3.63 -15.82 -17.93
CA GLY A 102 -3.85 -16.69 -16.76
C GLY A 102 -3.71 -16.03 -15.39
N MET A 103 -3.15 -14.84 -15.30
CA MET A 103 -2.97 -14.10 -14.06
C MET A 103 -4.03 -13.02 -13.86
N THR A 104 -4.48 -12.84 -12.62
CA THR A 104 -5.50 -11.83 -12.27
C THR A 104 -4.85 -10.55 -11.79
N PHE A 105 -5.12 -9.46 -12.48
CA PHE A 105 -4.63 -8.12 -12.15
C PHE A 105 -5.74 -7.24 -11.59
N LYS A 106 -5.41 -6.46 -10.56
CA LYS A 106 -6.28 -5.40 -10.04
C LYS A 106 -6.22 -4.21 -10.97
N VAL A 107 -7.39 -3.76 -11.43
CA VAL A 107 -7.51 -2.60 -12.31
C VAL A 107 -8.09 -1.45 -11.48
N GLY A 108 -7.42 -0.32 -11.50
CA GLY A 108 -7.89 0.94 -10.93
C GLY A 108 -8.02 2.01 -12.01
N SER A 109 -8.52 3.19 -11.62
CA SER A 109 -8.64 4.34 -12.52
C SER A 109 -7.27 4.76 -13.07
N PRO A 110 -7.22 5.30 -14.31
CA PRO A 110 -5.97 5.73 -14.93
C PRO A 110 -5.20 6.76 -14.11
N VAL A 111 -5.88 7.74 -13.51
CA VAL A 111 -5.25 8.79 -12.68
C VAL A 111 -4.48 8.23 -11.49
N ARG A 112 -4.90 7.10 -10.97
CA ARG A 112 -4.23 6.44 -9.85
C ARG A 112 -2.81 5.99 -10.19
N LEU A 113 -2.55 5.67 -11.47
CA LEU A 113 -1.23 5.31 -11.96
C LEU A 113 -0.22 6.46 -11.82
N TYR A 114 -0.67 7.71 -11.97
CA TYR A 114 0.17 8.88 -11.70
C TYR A 114 0.73 8.84 -10.26
N TYR A 115 -0.16 8.68 -9.28
CA TYR A 115 0.26 8.63 -7.87
C TYR A 115 1.12 7.41 -7.56
N GLN A 116 0.81 6.24 -8.11
CA GLN A 116 1.60 5.03 -7.91
C GLN A 116 3.04 5.21 -8.37
N TYR A 117 3.24 5.70 -9.60
CA TYR A 117 4.58 5.93 -10.17
C TYR A 117 5.33 7.01 -9.41
N ARG A 118 4.69 8.14 -9.15
CA ARG A 118 5.29 9.26 -8.42
C ARG A 118 5.70 8.86 -7.00
N ASN A 119 4.78 8.27 -6.26
CA ASN A 119 4.98 7.97 -4.85
C ASN A 119 6.01 6.85 -4.63
N ILE A 120 6.07 5.85 -5.51
CA ILE A 120 7.11 4.83 -5.44
C ILE A 120 8.51 5.48 -5.52
N LEU A 121 8.73 6.42 -6.42
CA LEU A 121 10.00 7.11 -6.58
C LEU A 121 10.33 8.03 -5.37
N ILE A 122 9.32 8.72 -4.83
CA ILE A 122 9.48 9.53 -3.61
C ILE A 122 9.86 8.64 -2.42
N LEU A 123 9.09 7.59 -2.19
CA LEU A 123 9.29 6.67 -1.07
C LEU A 123 10.59 5.85 -1.20
N TRP A 124 11.06 5.61 -2.43
CA TRP A 124 12.31 4.91 -2.67
C TRP A 124 13.51 5.63 -2.05
N ARG A 125 13.50 6.97 -2.03
CA ARG A 125 14.57 7.80 -1.46
C ARG A 125 14.55 7.88 0.06
N ARG A 126 13.49 7.41 0.71
CA ARG A 126 13.34 7.48 2.17
C ARG A 126 14.03 6.32 2.85
N SER A 127 14.93 6.60 3.80
CA SER A 127 15.74 5.59 4.49
C SER A 127 14.89 4.61 5.33
N TYR A 128 13.77 5.07 5.89
CA TYR A 128 12.89 4.26 6.73
C TYR A 128 11.93 3.35 5.97
N VAL A 129 11.82 3.52 4.66
CA VAL A 129 10.99 2.64 3.82
C VAL A 129 11.69 1.29 3.66
N PRO A 130 11.03 0.17 3.95
CA PRO A 130 11.65 -1.15 3.92
C PRO A 130 12.18 -1.54 2.55
N LEU A 131 13.38 -2.12 2.51
CA LEU A 131 14.06 -2.51 1.26
C LEU A 131 13.24 -3.51 0.44
N TYR A 132 12.57 -4.47 1.09
CA TYR A 132 11.70 -5.41 0.38
C TYR A 132 10.58 -4.71 -0.41
N TRP A 133 10.04 -3.62 0.14
CA TRP A 133 8.99 -2.84 -0.52
C TRP A 133 9.56 -2.09 -1.74
N LYS A 134 10.75 -1.52 -1.57
CA LYS A 134 11.46 -0.82 -2.66
C LYS A 134 11.72 -1.78 -3.83
N ILE A 135 12.36 -2.91 -3.57
CA ILE A 135 12.69 -3.92 -4.59
C ILE A 135 11.40 -4.42 -5.28
N ARG A 136 10.42 -4.85 -4.50
CA ARG A 136 9.15 -5.34 -5.05
C ARG A 136 8.46 -4.33 -5.97
N ASN A 137 8.42 -3.08 -5.58
CA ASN A 137 7.78 -2.05 -6.40
C ASN A 137 8.62 -1.66 -7.61
N SER A 138 9.95 -1.65 -7.52
CA SER A 138 10.84 -1.44 -8.67
C SER A 138 10.63 -2.51 -9.74
N VAL A 139 10.51 -3.78 -9.36
CA VAL A 139 10.19 -4.87 -10.29
C VAL A 139 8.77 -4.77 -10.83
N ALA A 140 7.83 -4.32 -10.01
CA ALA A 140 6.43 -4.19 -10.42
C ALA A 140 6.16 -3.02 -11.39
N LEU A 141 6.97 -1.96 -11.37
CA LEU A 141 6.77 -0.79 -12.23
C LEU A 141 6.79 -1.14 -13.74
N PRO A 142 7.82 -1.82 -14.30
CA PRO A 142 7.82 -2.20 -15.70
C PRO A 142 6.68 -3.16 -16.06
N ILE A 143 6.33 -4.10 -15.18
CA ILE A 143 5.21 -5.02 -15.40
C ILE A 143 3.90 -4.23 -15.49
N ARG A 144 3.67 -3.29 -14.57
CA ARG A 144 2.50 -2.41 -14.60
C ARG A 144 2.47 -1.55 -15.85
N TRP A 145 3.63 -1.08 -16.31
CA TRP A 145 3.73 -0.32 -17.56
C TRP A 145 3.20 -1.13 -18.74
N VAL A 146 3.69 -2.35 -18.93
CA VAL A 146 3.27 -3.25 -20.00
C VAL A 146 1.77 -3.55 -19.88
N ILE A 147 1.29 -3.99 -18.72
CA ILE A 147 -0.11 -4.38 -18.54
C ILE A 147 -1.05 -3.19 -18.79
N ASN A 148 -0.80 -2.05 -18.17
CA ASN A 148 -1.66 -0.87 -18.29
C ASN A 148 -1.54 -0.19 -19.67
N GLY A 149 -0.38 -0.25 -20.29
CA GLY A 149 -0.12 0.41 -21.56
C GLY A 149 -0.57 -0.37 -22.80
N TRP A 150 -0.73 -1.70 -22.69
CA TRP A 150 -1.06 -2.55 -23.86
C TRP A 150 -2.30 -3.41 -23.68
N PHE A 151 -2.58 -3.91 -22.49
CA PHE A 151 -3.62 -4.92 -22.27
C PHE A 151 -4.92 -4.38 -21.66
N LEU A 152 -4.91 -3.16 -21.11
CA LEU A 152 -6.10 -2.55 -20.51
C LEU A 152 -6.69 -1.47 -21.41
N GLU A 153 -7.96 -1.13 -21.15
CA GLU A 153 -8.65 -0.02 -21.80
C GLU A 153 -8.01 1.34 -21.44
N GLN A 154 -8.33 2.38 -22.18
CA GLN A 154 -7.79 3.75 -22.00
C GLN A 154 -6.25 3.79 -22.01
N ARG A 155 -5.61 3.00 -22.91
CA ARG A 155 -4.15 2.80 -22.95
C ARG A 155 -3.36 4.11 -23.03
N GLU A 156 -3.81 5.06 -23.83
CA GLU A 156 -3.12 6.36 -24.00
C GLU A 156 -3.16 7.18 -22.72
N GLU A 157 -4.33 7.25 -22.08
CA GLU A 157 -4.50 7.96 -20.83
C GLU A 157 -3.66 7.32 -19.72
N ARG A 158 -3.67 5.98 -19.62
CA ARG A 158 -2.84 5.22 -18.67
C ARG A 158 -1.35 5.49 -18.89
N ARG A 159 -0.87 5.46 -20.14
CA ARG A 159 0.52 5.78 -20.48
C ARG A 159 0.88 7.21 -20.11
N ARG A 160 -0.03 8.18 -20.38
CA ARG A 160 0.17 9.58 -20.00
C ARG A 160 0.37 9.73 -18.49
N TYR A 161 -0.53 9.18 -17.68
CA TYR A 161 -0.43 9.27 -16.21
C TYR A 161 0.82 8.58 -15.66
N MET A 162 1.20 7.43 -16.19
CA MET A 162 2.43 6.74 -15.77
C MET A 162 3.68 7.58 -16.08
N ARG A 163 3.76 8.18 -17.27
CA ARG A 163 4.87 9.09 -17.65
C ARG A 163 4.94 10.31 -16.75
N GLN A 164 3.82 10.99 -16.55
CA GLN A 164 3.75 12.16 -15.67
C GLN A 164 4.17 11.80 -14.24
N GLY A 165 3.62 10.72 -13.69
CA GLY A 165 3.97 10.27 -12.35
C GLY A 165 5.45 9.92 -12.21
N PHE A 166 6.04 9.28 -13.21
CA PHE A 166 7.46 8.96 -13.24
C PHE A 166 8.32 10.24 -13.27
N THR A 167 8.01 11.16 -14.18
CA THR A 167 8.74 12.44 -14.32
C THR A 167 8.66 13.28 -13.04
N ASP A 168 7.45 13.43 -12.49
CA ASP A 168 7.26 14.23 -11.28
C ASP A 168 7.88 13.56 -10.04
N GLY A 169 7.86 12.23 -9.99
CA GLY A 169 8.53 11.48 -8.95
C GLY A 169 10.05 11.62 -8.97
N LEU A 170 10.64 11.81 -10.15
CA LEU A 170 12.09 12.10 -10.28
C LEU A 170 12.42 13.54 -9.85
N ARG A 171 11.57 14.52 -10.17
CA ARG A 171 11.79 15.94 -9.88
C ARG A 171 11.57 16.32 -8.41
N LYS A 172 10.58 15.72 -7.75
CA LYS A 172 10.29 16.00 -6.34
C LYS A 172 11.34 15.32 -5.45
N ARG A 173 12.07 16.14 -4.71
CA ARG A 173 12.98 15.73 -3.63
C ARG A 173 12.21 15.46 -2.35
#